data_042fd0eec991372f7dbf6a9e9005edc0
#
_entry.id   042fd0eec991372f7dbf6a9e9005edc0
#
_cell.length_a   1.000
_cell.length_b   1.000
_cell.length_c   1.000
_cell.angle_alpha   90.00
_cell.angle_beta   90.00
_cell.angle_gamma   90.00
#
_symmetry.space_group_name_H-M   'P 1'
#
loop_
_entity.id
_entity.type
_entity.pdbx_description
1 polymer ?
#
loop_
_entity_poly.entity_id
_entity_poly.type
_entity_poly.pdbx_seq_one_letter_code
_entity_poly.pdbx_strand_id
1 'polypeptide(L)'
;MSLTLAPRLDPPYPRIMAAPLICPSILASDFARLGEEVRALEAAGADWVHVDVMDGHFVPNITLGPDIVKAIRPHTSLPFDVHLMVAPVDGWLKAYRDAGADILSVHPESGPHLHRTLGAIRELGAKAGVVFNPGTPLSILEEVVDLVDLVLIMSVNPGFGGQKFIPSALDKIARARAILDRAGSRAHLQVDGGVTADNAAACVAAGADALVAGTAVFRGGPGAYAANIAGLKAAKSPA
;
A
#
# COMPACT_ATOMS: atom_id res chain seq x y z
N MET A 1 6.57 11.78 -45.57
CA MET A 1 5.77 12.16 -44.41
C MET A 1 6.68 12.18 -43.21
N SER A 2 7.02 13.37 -42.74
CA SER A 2 7.92 13.55 -41.57
C SER A 2 7.11 13.38 -40.31
N LEU A 3 7.41 12.38 -39.48
CA LEU A 3 6.86 12.22 -38.16
C LEU A 3 7.49 13.27 -37.24
N THR A 4 6.77 14.33 -36.97
CA THR A 4 7.12 15.32 -35.96
C THR A 4 6.97 14.67 -34.59
N LEU A 5 8.09 14.35 -33.93
CA LEU A 5 8.09 13.95 -32.51
C LEU A 5 7.46 15.07 -31.68
N ALA A 6 6.44 14.71 -30.90
CA ALA A 6 5.84 15.61 -29.92
C ALA A 6 6.92 16.16 -28.97
N PRO A 7 6.83 17.42 -28.53
CA PRO A 7 7.80 18.01 -27.62
C PRO A 7 7.86 17.18 -26.33
N ARG A 8 9.09 16.87 -25.87
CA ARG A 8 9.33 16.35 -24.53
C ARG A 8 8.76 17.37 -23.54
N LEU A 9 7.71 16.96 -22.83
CA LEU A 9 7.27 17.72 -21.67
C LEU A 9 8.40 17.65 -20.64
N ASP A 10 8.83 18.80 -20.16
CA ASP A 10 9.74 18.87 -19.01
C ASP A 10 9.18 18.05 -17.85
N PRO A 11 10.01 17.38 -17.02
CA PRO A 11 9.52 16.59 -15.89
C PRO A 11 8.63 17.47 -15.03
N PRO A 12 7.48 16.92 -14.58
CA PRO A 12 6.57 17.70 -13.75
C PRO A 12 7.30 18.14 -12.47
N TYR A 13 6.98 19.35 -12.02
CA TYR A 13 7.46 20.07 -10.85
C TYR A 13 8.12 19.19 -9.80
N PRO A 14 9.26 19.63 -9.19
CA PRO A 14 9.86 18.92 -8.08
C PRO A 14 8.76 18.67 -7.03
N ARG A 15 8.41 17.40 -6.79
CA ARG A 15 7.56 17.04 -5.66
C ARG A 15 8.32 17.54 -4.43
N ILE A 16 7.83 18.64 -3.84
CA ILE A 16 8.21 18.97 -2.46
C ILE A 16 7.70 17.76 -1.66
N MET A 17 8.62 16.86 -1.33
CA MET A 17 8.26 15.64 -0.58
C MET A 17 7.74 16.09 0.79
N ALA A 18 6.42 16.17 0.92
CA ALA A 18 5.78 16.12 2.22
C ALA A 18 6.27 14.87 2.97
N ALA A 19 6.16 14.86 4.29
CA ALA A 19 6.45 13.64 5.05
C ALA A 19 5.66 12.47 4.45
N PRO A 20 6.22 11.23 4.43
CA PRO A 20 5.50 10.09 3.90
C PRO A 20 4.22 9.81 4.69
N LEU A 21 3.20 9.29 4.01
CA LEU A 21 2.01 8.75 4.65
C LEU A 21 2.38 7.50 5.43
N ILE A 22 1.95 7.39 6.67
CA ILE A 22 2.16 6.19 7.49
C ILE A 22 0.86 5.40 7.57
N CYS A 23 0.94 4.15 7.12
CA CYS A 23 -0.17 3.21 6.97
C CYS A 23 0.06 2.01 7.91
N PRO A 24 -0.27 2.08 9.21
CA PRO A 24 -0.06 0.96 10.12
C PRO A 24 -0.84 -0.28 9.67
N SER A 25 -0.14 -1.42 9.51
CA SER A 25 -0.80 -2.70 9.23
C SER A 25 -1.34 -3.30 10.52
N ILE A 26 -2.67 -3.40 10.60
CA ILE A 26 -3.35 -4.00 11.75
C ILE A 26 -3.10 -5.50 11.89
N LEU A 27 -2.43 -6.15 10.94
CA LEU A 27 -1.94 -7.52 11.08
C LEU A 27 -1.02 -7.68 12.30
N ALA A 28 -0.35 -6.59 12.75
CA ALA A 28 0.53 -6.59 13.92
C ALA A 28 -0.16 -6.14 15.22
N SER A 29 -1.46 -5.85 15.19
CA SER A 29 -2.24 -5.38 16.34
C SER A 29 -2.78 -6.52 17.21
N ASP A 30 -3.39 -6.18 18.33
CA ASP A 30 -4.17 -7.12 19.15
C ASP A 30 -5.55 -7.35 18.50
N PHE A 31 -5.73 -8.48 17.84
CA PHE A 31 -6.99 -8.84 17.16
C PHE A 31 -8.20 -8.93 18.09
N ALA A 32 -8.00 -9.18 19.38
CA ALA A 32 -9.09 -9.18 20.35
C ALA A 32 -9.63 -7.76 20.63
N ARG A 33 -8.92 -6.71 20.20
CA ARG A 33 -9.22 -5.31 20.50
C ARG A 33 -9.16 -4.40 19.29
N LEU A 34 -9.36 -4.92 18.07
CA LEU A 34 -9.18 -4.19 16.80
C LEU A 34 -9.85 -2.81 16.76
N GLY A 35 -11.06 -2.68 17.32
CA GLY A 35 -11.76 -1.39 17.35
C GLY A 35 -11.07 -0.35 18.25
N GLU A 36 -10.39 -0.78 19.32
CA GLU A 36 -9.58 0.12 20.18
C GLU A 36 -8.26 0.46 19.48
N GLU A 37 -7.65 -0.51 18.83
CA GLU A 37 -6.40 -0.37 18.09
C GLU A 37 -6.53 0.69 16.98
N VAL A 38 -7.56 0.61 16.12
CA VAL A 38 -7.73 1.59 15.03
C VAL A 38 -8.03 3.00 15.54
N ARG A 39 -8.75 3.14 16.67
CA ARG A 39 -8.93 4.44 17.34
C ARG A 39 -7.60 4.99 17.86
N ALA A 40 -6.77 4.14 18.45
CA ALA A 40 -5.47 4.54 18.97
C ALA A 40 -4.51 4.96 17.84
N LEU A 41 -4.55 4.29 16.68
CA LEU A 41 -3.78 4.68 15.50
C LEU A 41 -4.18 6.06 14.97
N GLU A 42 -5.48 6.35 14.87
CA GLU A 42 -5.98 7.67 14.45
C GLU A 42 -5.53 8.76 15.43
N ALA A 43 -5.70 8.53 16.73
CA ALA A 43 -5.24 9.46 17.75
C ALA A 43 -3.70 9.66 17.75
N ALA A 44 -2.95 8.65 17.32
CA ALA A 44 -1.50 8.68 17.19
C ALA A 44 -1.01 9.37 15.90
N GLY A 45 -1.92 9.79 15.01
CA GLY A 45 -1.58 10.52 13.79
C GLY A 45 -1.19 9.63 12.61
N ALA A 46 -1.69 8.40 12.53
CA ALA A 46 -1.65 7.59 11.32
C ALA A 46 -2.42 8.28 10.19
N ASP A 47 -2.06 7.98 8.94
CA ASP A 47 -2.70 8.59 7.77
C ASP A 47 -3.75 7.65 7.16
N TRP A 48 -3.47 6.33 7.10
CA TRP A 48 -4.40 5.28 6.67
C TRP A 48 -4.35 4.11 7.65
N VAL A 49 -5.31 3.19 7.56
CA VAL A 49 -5.25 1.88 8.20
C VAL A 49 -5.01 0.84 7.11
N HIS A 50 -3.88 0.13 7.17
CA HIS A 50 -3.57 -0.94 6.23
C HIS A 50 -4.13 -2.27 6.74
N VAL A 51 -4.87 -2.97 5.87
CA VAL A 51 -5.60 -4.20 6.18
C VAL A 51 -5.13 -5.32 5.29
N ASP A 52 -4.27 -6.20 5.82
CA ASP A 52 -3.75 -7.37 5.12
C ASP A 52 -4.74 -8.53 5.14
N VAL A 53 -5.39 -8.79 3.99
CA VAL A 53 -6.36 -9.87 3.80
C VAL A 53 -5.70 -11.07 3.16
N MET A 54 -5.80 -12.23 3.81
CA MET A 54 -5.19 -13.49 3.40
C MET A 54 -6.21 -14.61 3.45
N ASP A 55 -6.23 -15.48 2.44
CA ASP A 55 -7.23 -16.53 2.23
C ASP A 55 -6.74 -17.96 2.49
N GLY A 56 -5.46 -18.15 2.82
CA GLY A 56 -4.86 -19.47 2.97
C GLY A 56 -4.56 -20.18 1.64
N HIS A 57 -4.85 -19.54 0.51
CA HIS A 57 -4.61 -20.06 -0.82
C HIS A 57 -3.54 -19.26 -1.56
N PHE A 58 -3.73 -17.94 -1.71
CA PHE A 58 -2.73 -17.04 -2.30
C PHE A 58 -1.45 -17.00 -1.46
N VAL A 59 -1.61 -16.97 -0.14
CA VAL A 59 -0.53 -17.09 0.86
C VAL A 59 -0.91 -18.12 1.93
N PRO A 60 0.06 -18.78 2.60
CA PRO A 60 -0.22 -19.84 3.58
C PRO A 60 -0.61 -19.27 4.96
N ASN A 61 -1.51 -18.31 4.99
CA ASN A 61 -2.06 -17.68 6.20
C ASN A 61 -3.49 -17.23 5.94
N ILE A 62 -4.33 -17.13 6.99
CA ILE A 62 -5.70 -16.62 6.95
C ILE A 62 -5.80 -15.49 7.96
N THR A 63 -6.39 -14.34 7.55
CA THR A 63 -6.45 -13.16 8.42
C THR A 63 -7.86 -12.57 8.52
N LEU A 64 -8.11 -11.45 7.86
CA LEU A 64 -9.26 -10.57 8.11
C LEU A 64 -10.31 -10.71 6.98
N GLY A 65 -11.48 -11.26 7.32
CA GLY A 65 -12.62 -11.29 6.40
C GLY A 65 -13.36 -9.94 6.34
N PRO A 66 -14.27 -9.75 5.35
CA PRO A 66 -15.01 -8.50 5.17
C PRO A 66 -15.87 -8.12 6.39
N ASP A 67 -16.38 -9.08 7.15
CA ASP A 67 -17.16 -8.80 8.36
C ASP A 67 -16.31 -8.17 9.46
N ILE A 68 -15.04 -8.52 9.57
CA ILE A 68 -14.11 -7.89 10.51
C ILE A 68 -13.81 -6.45 10.06
N VAL A 69 -13.55 -6.22 8.75
CA VAL A 69 -13.35 -4.88 8.20
C VAL A 69 -14.57 -3.99 8.46
N LYS A 70 -15.77 -4.51 8.22
CA LYS A 70 -17.03 -3.84 8.51
C LYS A 70 -17.21 -3.51 10.00
N ALA A 71 -16.82 -4.43 10.89
CA ALA A 71 -16.94 -4.25 12.33
C ALA A 71 -16.01 -3.13 12.85
N ILE A 72 -14.82 -3.00 12.30
CA ILE A 72 -13.87 -1.97 12.71
C ILE A 72 -14.09 -0.61 12.04
N ARG A 73 -14.82 -0.55 10.90
CA ARG A 73 -15.06 0.69 10.14
C ARG A 73 -15.62 1.84 10.99
N PRO A 74 -16.61 1.64 11.89
CA PRO A 74 -17.16 2.72 12.72
C PRO A 74 -16.21 3.29 13.78
N HIS A 75 -15.02 2.68 13.97
CA HIS A 75 -14.08 3.05 15.03
C HIS A 75 -13.03 4.07 14.58
N THR A 76 -12.97 4.44 13.31
CA THR A 76 -12.02 5.43 12.79
C THR A 76 -12.56 6.13 11.55
N SER A 77 -12.12 7.36 11.30
CA SER A 77 -12.38 8.09 10.05
C SER A 77 -11.26 7.91 9.01
N LEU A 78 -10.15 7.29 9.39
CA LEU A 78 -9.02 7.08 8.49
C LEU A 78 -9.43 6.21 7.29
N PRO A 79 -8.89 6.46 6.09
CA PRO A 79 -9.06 5.58 4.95
C PRO A 79 -8.60 4.15 5.25
N PHE A 80 -9.38 3.16 4.80
CA PHE A 80 -8.99 1.76 4.82
C PHE A 80 -8.33 1.39 3.49
N ASP A 81 -7.05 1.09 3.56
CA ASP A 81 -6.22 0.56 2.48
C ASP A 81 -6.18 -0.97 2.60
N VAL A 82 -7.04 -1.63 1.83
CA VAL A 82 -7.26 -3.08 1.93
C VAL A 82 -6.45 -3.81 0.87
N HIS A 83 -5.42 -4.53 1.32
CA HIS A 83 -4.51 -5.32 0.51
C HIS A 83 -5.00 -6.76 0.42
N LEU A 84 -5.45 -7.17 -0.78
CA LEU A 84 -6.06 -8.47 -1.04
C LEU A 84 -5.03 -9.50 -1.53
N MET A 85 -4.51 -10.31 -0.62
CA MET A 85 -3.74 -11.53 -0.89
C MET A 85 -4.70 -12.72 -0.98
N VAL A 86 -5.56 -12.69 -2.02
CA VAL A 86 -6.69 -13.61 -2.21
C VAL A 86 -6.74 -14.04 -3.68
N ALA A 87 -6.97 -15.31 -3.95
CA ALA A 87 -7.15 -15.83 -5.30
C ALA A 87 -8.27 -16.89 -5.37
N PRO A 88 -9.21 -16.73 -6.35
CA PRO A 88 -9.40 -15.60 -7.28
C PRO A 88 -10.00 -14.37 -6.58
N VAL A 89 -9.51 -13.17 -6.92
CA VAL A 89 -9.84 -11.93 -6.20
C VAL A 89 -11.18 -11.30 -6.61
N ASP A 90 -11.59 -11.43 -7.88
CA ASP A 90 -12.74 -10.70 -8.44
C ASP A 90 -14.04 -10.85 -7.64
N GLY A 91 -14.28 -12.04 -7.09
CA GLY A 91 -15.48 -12.34 -6.29
C GLY A 91 -15.54 -11.62 -4.94
N TRP A 92 -14.43 -11.05 -4.47
CA TRP A 92 -14.32 -10.43 -3.15
C TRP A 92 -14.36 -8.90 -3.17
N LEU A 93 -14.15 -8.27 -4.32
CA LEU A 93 -14.03 -6.82 -4.44
C LEU A 93 -15.23 -6.08 -3.84
N LYS A 94 -16.44 -6.49 -4.21
CA LYS A 94 -17.67 -5.87 -3.71
C LYS A 94 -17.84 -6.05 -2.20
N ALA A 95 -17.53 -7.22 -1.66
CA ALA A 95 -17.68 -7.51 -0.24
C ALA A 95 -16.78 -6.61 0.62
N TYR A 96 -15.51 -6.40 0.23
CA TYR A 96 -14.60 -5.51 0.95
C TYR A 96 -14.95 -4.03 0.74
N ARG A 97 -15.42 -3.64 -0.47
CA ARG A 97 -15.93 -2.28 -0.67
C ARG A 97 -17.14 -1.97 0.22
N ASP A 98 -18.11 -2.87 0.27
CA ASP A 98 -19.31 -2.73 1.13
C ASP A 98 -18.95 -2.75 2.63
N ALA A 99 -17.85 -3.41 3.00
CA ALA A 99 -17.31 -3.41 4.36
C ALA A 99 -16.62 -2.08 4.73
N GLY A 100 -16.39 -1.18 3.77
CA GLY A 100 -15.83 0.14 3.99
C GLY A 100 -14.39 0.34 3.52
N ALA A 101 -13.88 -0.49 2.62
CA ALA A 101 -12.59 -0.26 1.98
C ALA A 101 -12.64 1.01 1.11
N ASP A 102 -11.69 1.90 1.29
CA ASP A 102 -11.52 3.11 0.46
C ASP A 102 -10.56 2.85 -0.69
N ILE A 103 -9.57 1.99 -0.48
CA ILE A 103 -8.60 1.53 -1.45
C ILE A 103 -8.64 0.01 -1.45
N LEU A 104 -8.66 -0.60 -2.65
CA LEU A 104 -8.55 -2.05 -2.85
C LEU A 104 -7.32 -2.33 -3.70
N SER A 105 -6.34 -3.01 -3.11
CA SER A 105 -5.08 -3.33 -3.76
C SER A 105 -5.00 -4.83 -4.07
N VAL A 106 -4.71 -5.18 -5.33
CA VAL A 106 -4.72 -6.54 -5.84
C VAL A 106 -3.41 -6.90 -6.52
N HIS A 107 -3.01 -8.16 -6.43
CA HIS A 107 -1.84 -8.68 -7.13
C HIS A 107 -2.17 -9.05 -8.59
N PRO A 108 -1.25 -8.87 -9.55
CA PRO A 108 -1.42 -9.42 -10.91
C PRO A 108 -1.67 -10.91 -10.92
N GLU A 109 -1.11 -11.64 -9.94
CA GLU A 109 -1.23 -13.09 -9.80
C GLU A 109 -2.58 -13.55 -9.22
N SER A 110 -3.40 -12.63 -8.71
CA SER A 110 -4.68 -12.96 -8.05
C SER A 110 -5.83 -13.26 -9.01
N GLY A 111 -5.60 -13.08 -10.31
CA GLY A 111 -6.58 -13.37 -11.36
C GLY A 111 -6.02 -13.15 -12.76
N PRO A 112 -6.66 -13.71 -13.81
CA PRO A 112 -6.11 -13.68 -15.18
C PRO A 112 -6.26 -12.34 -15.90
N HIS A 113 -7.05 -11.39 -15.37
CA HIS A 113 -7.45 -10.18 -16.09
C HIS A 113 -7.30 -8.92 -15.24
N LEU A 114 -6.06 -8.59 -14.83
CA LEU A 114 -5.75 -7.45 -13.97
C LEU A 114 -6.43 -6.14 -14.40
N HIS A 115 -6.36 -5.79 -15.69
CA HIS A 115 -6.96 -4.55 -16.21
C HIS A 115 -8.48 -4.49 -15.91
N ARG A 116 -9.21 -5.60 -16.14
CA ARG A 116 -10.64 -5.70 -15.81
C ARG A 116 -10.89 -5.58 -14.31
N THR A 117 -10.08 -6.24 -13.50
CA THR A 117 -10.18 -6.21 -12.03
C THR A 117 -10.00 -4.80 -11.48
N LEU A 118 -8.99 -4.05 -11.97
CA LEU A 118 -8.77 -2.65 -11.60
C LEU A 118 -9.95 -1.74 -12.04
N GLY A 119 -10.49 -1.96 -13.25
CA GLY A 119 -11.70 -1.29 -13.72
C GLY A 119 -12.90 -1.54 -12.81
N ALA A 120 -13.13 -2.80 -12.41
CA ALA A 120 -14.22 -3.18 -11.51
C ALA A 120 -14.07 -2.54 -10.11
N ILE A 121 -12.86 -2.42 -9.57
CA ILE A 121 -12.61 -1.70 -8.31
C ILE A 121 -13.06 -0.24 -8.43
N ARG A 122 -12.72 0.44 -9.53
CA ARG A 122 -13.10 1.84 -9.77
C ARG A 122 -14.61 2.00 -9.98
N GLU A 123 -15.26 1.08 -10.67
CA GLU A 123 -16.73 1.05 -10.83
C GLU A 123 -17.47 0.89 -9.50
N LEU A 124 -16.87 0.18 -8.53
CA LEU A 124 -17.37 0.10 -7.16
C LEU A 124 -17.18 1.39 -6.34
N GLY A 125 -16.50 2.41 -6.91
CA GLY A 125 -16.21 3.67 -6.23
C GLY A 125 -15.10 3.58 -5.19
N ALA A 126 -14.22 2.57 -5.28
CA ALA A 126 -12.98 2.50 -4.52
C ALA A 126 -11.79 3.00 -5.36
N LYS A 127 -10.71 3.41 -4.70
CA LYS A 127 -9.42 3.63 -5.36
C LYS A 127 -8.80 2.28 -5.70
N ALA A 128 -8.23 2.18 -6.92
CA ALA A 128 -7.64 0.94 -7.39
C ALA A 128 -6.13 0.90 -7.13
N GLY A 129 -5.67 -0.16 -6.46
CA GLY A 129 -4.26 -0.42 -6.20
C GLY A 129 -3.76 -1.67 -6.92
N VAL A 130 -2.52 -1.64 -7.39
CA VAL A 130 -1.79 -2.80 -7.90
C VAL A 130 -0.60 -3.13 -7.02
N VAL A 131 -0.40 -4.41 -6.70
CA VAL A 131 0.63 -4.89 -5.79
C VAL A 131 1.65 -5.73 -6.53
N PHE A 132 2.93 -5.43 -6.34
CA PHE A 132 4.03 -6.16 -6.97
C PHE A 132 4.82 -6.95 -5.93
N ASN A 133 4.77 -8.28 -6.03
CA ASN A 133 5.64 -9.17 -5.25
C ASN A 133 7.12 -8.94 -5.61
N PRO A 134 8.07 -9.37 -4.77
CA PRO A 134 9.50 -9.26 -5.08
C PRO A 134 9.87 -9.80 -6.47
N GLY A 135 9.26 -10.91 -6.90
CA GLY A 135 9.50 -11.54 -8.19
C GLY A 135 8.66 -11.02 -9.37
N THR A 136 7.63 -10.19 -9.15
CA THR A 136 6.71 -9.72 -10.19
C THR A 136 7.33 -8.61 -11.02
N PRO A 137 7.35 -8.68 -12.37
CA PRO A 137 7.97 -7.67 -13.21
C PRO A 137 7.14 -6.37 -13.25
N LEU A 138 7.80 -5.21 -13.25
CA LEU A 138 7.15 -3.90 -13.32
C LEU A 138 6.61 -3.54 -14.72
N SER A 139 6.93 -4.29 -15.77
CA SER A 139 6.35 -4.07 -17.10
C SER A 139 4.82 -4.16 -17.10
N ILE A 140 4.23 -4.91 -16.17
CA ILE A 140 2.79 -4.96 -15.98
C ILE A 140 2.22 -3.58 -15.59
N LEU A 141 2.95 -2.78 -14.81
CA LEU A 141 2.51 -1.45 -14.41
C LEU A 141 2.34 -0.51 -15.61
N GLU A 142 3.19 -0.63 -16.63
CA GLU A 142 3.12 0.19 -17.83
C GLU A 142 1.80 -0.01 -18.60
N GLU A 143 1.19 -1.21 -18.50
CA GLU A 143 -0.07 -1.55 -19.17
C GLU A 143 -1.34 -1.12 -18.39
N VAL A 144 -1.19 -0.69 -17.12
CA VAL A 144 -2.33 -0.36 -16.24
C VAL A 144 -2.15 0.96 -15.49
N VAL A 145 -1.12 1.73 -15.82
CA VAL A 145 -0.73 2.94 -15.08
C VAL A 145 -1.81 4.02 -15.01
N ASP A 146 -2.71 4.07 -15.99
CA ASP A 146 -3.83 4.99 -16.08
C ASP A 146 -5.06 4.55 -15.25
N LEU A 147 -5.07 3.32 -14.77
CA LEU A 147 -6.15 2.76 -13.96
C LEU A 147 -5.86 2.80 -12.46
N VAL A 148 -4.59 3.01 -12.06
CA VAL A 148 -4.18 2.87 -10.66
C VAL A 148 -4.13 4.21 -9.93
N ASP A 149 -4.59 4.19 -8.69
CA ASP A 149 -4.49 5.26 -7.70
C ASP A 149 -3.40 4.95 -6.66
N LEU A 150 -2.96 3.67 -6.59
CA LEU A 150 -1.93 3.19 -5.68
C LEU A 150 -1.08 2.10 -6.37
N VAL A 151 0.22 2.18 -6.19
CA VAL A 151 1.17 1.10 -6.52
C VAL A 151 1.85 0.67 -5.24
N LEU A 152 1.67 -0.59 -4.85
CA LEU A 152 2.29 -1.17 -3.67
C LEU A 152 3.45 -2.09 -4.08
N ILE A 153 4.64 -1.80 -3.57
CA ILE A 153 5.83 -2.65 -3.72
C ILE A 153 6.02 -3.49 -2.46
N MET A 154 5.92 -4.79 -2.59
CA MET A 154 6.27 -5.71 -1.51
C MET A 154 7.78 -5.77 -1.35
N SER A 155 8.24 -5.43 -0.17
CA SER A 155 9.66 -5.55 0.24
C SER A 155 9.95 -6.79 1.09
N VAL A 156 8.97 -7.69 1.15
CA VAL A 156 9.05 -9.06 1.68
C VAL A 156 8.18 -9.97 0.80
N ASN A 157 8.29 -11.29 0.95
CA ASN A 157 7.26 -12.17 0.38
C ASN A 157 5.99 -12.06 1.23
N PRO A 158 4.79 -11.88 0.60
CA PRO A 158 3.54 -11.74 1.34
C PRO A 158 3.20 -12.98 2.16
N GLY A 159 2.40 -12.81 3.24
CA GLY A 159 1.87 -13.90 4.05
C GLY A 159 2.10 -13.79 5.55
N PHE A 160 3.16 -13.13 6.00
CA PHE A 160 3.46 -12.98 7.43
C PHE A 160 4.05 -11.62 7.76
N GLY A 161 3.69 -11.08 8.94
CA GLY A 161 4.31 -9.90 9.51
C GLY A 161 5.72 -10.16 10.07
N GLY A 162 6.46 -9.10 10.39
CA GLY A 162 7.75 -9.17 11.09
C GLY A 162 8.94 -9.69 10.27
N GLN A 163 8.80 -9.80 8.96
CA GLN A 163 9.88 -10.23 8.06
C GLN A 163 10.94 -9.13 7.86
N LYS A 164 12.15 -9.55 7.47
CA LYS A 164 13.24 -8.63 7.13
C LYS A 164 13.04 -8.04 5.73
N PHE A 165 13.25 -6.73 5.63
CA PHE A 165 13.23 -5.98 4.38
C PHE A 165 14.21 -6.58 3.34
N ILE A 166 13.75 -6.78 2.11
CA ILE A 166 14.57 -7.26 0.98
C ILE A 166 15.27 -6.03 0.34
N PRO A 167 16.61 -5.89 0.43
CA PRO A 167 17.29 -4.66 -0.02
C PRO A 167 17.08 -4.31 -1.49
N SER A 168 16.91 -5.30 -2.37
CA SER A 168 16.65 -5.07 -3.80
C SER A 168 15.29 -4.43 -4.08
N ALA A 169 14.38 -4.36 -3.09
CA ALA A 169 13.14 -3.63 -3.22
C ALA A 169 13.35 -2.12 -3.44
N LEU A 170 14.46 -1.54 -2.94
CA LEU A 170 14.78 -0.12 -3.16
C LEU A 170 14.92 0.21 -4.65
N ASP A 171 15.64 -0.64 -5.41
CA ASP A 171 15.73 -0.48 -6.87
C ASP A 171 14.37 -0.62 -7.55
N LYS A 172 13.56 -1.56 -7.10
CA LYS A 172 12.20 -1.76 -7.63
C LYS A 172 11.31 -0.55 -7.37
N ILE A 173 11.38 0.06 -6.17
CA ILE A 173 10.67 1.31 -5.83
C ILE A 173 11.09 2.43 -6.78
N ALA A 174 12.40 2.64 -6.98
CA ALA A 174 12.92 3.68 -7.87
C ALA A 174 12.44 3.50 -9.32
N ARG A 175 12.44 2.27 -9.82
CA ARG A 175 11.92 1.96 -11.16
C ARG A 175 10.41 2.17 -11.26
N ALA A 176 9.63 1.79 -10.25
CA ALA A 176 8.19 2.04 -10.21
C ALA A 176 7.90 3.54 -10.20
N ARG A 177 8.65 4.33 -9.42
CA ARG A 177 8.55 5.80 -9.41
C ARG A 177 8.81 6.39 -10.79
N ALA A 178 9.86 5.95 -11.47
CA ALA A 178 10.19 6.41 -12.82
C ALA A 178 9.07 6.08 -13.85
N ILE A 179 8.38 4.94 -13.72
CA ILE A 179 7.23 4.61 -14.58
C ILE A 179 6.08 5.60 -14.31
N LEU A 180 5.72 5.81 -13.05
CA LEU A 180 4.65 6.73 -12.65
C LEU A 180 4.94 8.17 -13.12
N ASP A 181 6.17 8.64 -12.96
CA ASP A 181 6.57 9.99 -13.37
C ASP A 181 6.53 10.16 -14.89
N ARG A 182 7.00 9.18 -15.67
CA ARG A 182 6.90 9.19 -17.13
C ARG A 182 5.46 9.23 -17.63
N ALA A 183 4.56 8.55 -16.92
CA ALA A 183 3.13 8.55 -17.25
C ALA A 183 2.39 9.79 -16.75
N GLY A 184 3.03 10.68 -15.98
CA GLY A 184 2.36 11.82 -15.32
C GLY A 184 1.32 11.35 -14.28
N SER A 185 1.45 10.14 -13.77
CA SER A 185 0.51 9.54 -12.82
C SER A 185 0.60 10.19 -11.44
N ARG A 186 -0.57 10.38 -10.80
CA ARG A 186 -0.67 10.86 -9.41
C ARG A 186 -0.83 9.73 -8.39
N ALA A 187 -0.72 8.47 -8.83
CA ALA A 187 -0.82 7.32 -7.95
C ALA A 187 0.22 7.40 -6.82
N HIS A 188 -0.20 7.02 -5.63
CA HIS A 188 0.73 6.84 -4.51
C HIS A 188 1.65 5.65 -4.79
N LEU A 189 2.92 5.77 -4.36
CA LEU A 189 3.87 4.67 -4.36
C LEU A 189 4.11 4.22 -2.93
N GLN A 190 3.54 3.08 -2.58
CA GLN A 190 3.55 2.51 -1.25
C GLN A 190 4.56 1.37 -1.16
N VAL A 191 5.11 1.15 0.03
CA VAL A 191 6.02 0.04 0.33
C VAL A 191 5.50 -0.72 1.53
N ASP A 192 5.47 -2.06 1.42
CA ASP A 192 5.08 -2.93 2.51
C ASP A 192 6.08 -4.07 2.73
N GLY A 193 6.45 -4.27 3.99
CA GLY A 193 7.28 -5.37 4.44
C GLY A 193 8.61 -4.94 5.08
N GLY A 194 8.73 -5.14 6.39
CA GLY A 194 9.97 -4.88 7.14
C GLY A 194 10.39 -3.40 7.18
N VAL A 195 9.45 -2.47 6.99
CA VAL A 195 9.71 -1.03 7.11
C VAL A 195 9.89 -0.66 8.58
N THR A 196 10.98 0.07 8.86
CA THR A 196 11.37 0.56 10.20
C THR A 196 11.89 1.99 10.08
N ALA A 197 12.10 2.68 11.21
CA ALA A 197 12.71 4.00 11.20
C ALA A 197 14.11 4.01 10.54
N ASP A 198 14.84 2.89 10.60
CA ASP A 198 16.20 2.79 10.06
C ASP A 198 16.24 2.76 8.51
N ASN A 199 15.19 2.22 7.86
CA ASN A 199 15.15 2.08 6.41
C ASN A 199 14.10 2.97 5.73
N ALA A 200 13.22 3.63 6.48
CA ALA A 200 12.16 4.49 5.96
C ALA A 200 12.72 5.62 5.07
N ALA A 201 13.83 6.25 5.48
CA ALA A 201 14.46 7.30 4.68
C ALA A 201 14.97 6.79 3.32
N ALA A 202 15.51 5.56 3.26
CA ALA A 202 15.92 4.95 2.00
C ALA A 202 14.72 4.64 1.08
N CYS A 203 13.58 4.20 1.64
CA CYS A 203 12.35 3.98 0.87
C CYS A 203 11.83 5.30 0.28
N VAL A 204 11.81 6.38 1.06
CA VAL A 204 11.39 7.72 0.61
C VAL A 204 12.35 8.26 -0.45
N ALA A 205 13.65 8.12 -0.25
CA ALA A 205 14.66 8.52 -1.22
C ALA A 205 14.54 7.75 -2.56
N ALA A 206 14.12 6.48 -2.50
CA ALA A 206 13.82 5.68 -3.69
C ALA A 206 12.50 6.09 -4.38
N GLY A 207 11.69 6.96 -3.79
CA GLY A 207 10.49 7.52 -4.39
C GLY A 207 9.17 7.07 -3.76
N ALA A 208 9.18 6.33 -2.65
CA ALA A 208 7.96 5.99 -1.92
C ALA A 208 7.37 7.22 -1.24
N ASP A 209 6.05 7.36 -1.26
CA ASP A 209 5.30 8.41 -0.57
C ASP A 209 4.32 7.87 0.48
N ALA A 210 4.19 6.55 0.59
CA ALA A 210 3.42 5.87 1.64
C ALA A 210 4.20 4.65 2.17
N LEU A 211 4.18 4.44 3.48
CA LEU A 211 4.91 3.39 4.17
C LEU A 211 3.97 2.55 5.02
N VAL A 212 3.88 1.26 4.72
CA VAL A 212 3.19 0.29 5.56
C VAL A 212 4.15 -0.18 6.64
N ALA A 213 3.73 -0.08 7.90
CA ALA A 213 4.53 -0.50 9.04
C ALA A 213 3.68 -1.25 10.07
N GLY A 214 3.99 -2.53 10.28
CA GLY A 214 3.37 -3.35 11.32
C GLY A 214 4.10 -3.22 12.65
N THR A 215 4.97 -4.18 12.96
CA THR A 215 5.74 -4.24 14.24
C THR A 215 6.44 -2.94 14.63
N ALA A 216 6.88 -2.14 13.67
CA ALA A 216 7.54 -0.87 13.94
C ALA A 216 6.59 0.15 14.60
N VAL A 217 5.29 0.12 14.27
CA VAL A 217 4.27 0.99 14.88
C VAL A 217 3.75 0.37 16.18
N PHE A 218 3.41 -0.92 16.18
CA PHE A 218 2.72 -1.56 17.32
C PHE A 218 3.63 -1.92 18.51
N ARG A 219 4.97 -1.81 18.35
CA ARG A 219 5.92 -2.08 19.44
C ARG A 219 5.66 -1.15 20.62
N GLY A 220 5.53 -1.72 21.81
CA GLY A 220 5.32 -0.98 23.06
C GLY A 220 3.87 -0.63 23.36
N GLY A 221 2.93 -1.07 22.49
CA GLY A 221 1.49 -0.88 22.66
C GLY A 221 1.01 0.56 22.38
N PRO A 222 -0.30 0.84 22.63
CA PRO A 222 -0.93 2.09 22.23
C PRO A 222 -0.25 3.38 22.72
N GLY A 223 0.38 3.33 23.91
CA GLY A 223 1.13 4.47 24.46
C GLY A 223 2.38 4.87 23.66
N ALA A 224 2.89 3.96 22.81
CA ALA A 224 4.08 4.21 21.99
C ALA A 224 3.75 4.58 20.53
N TYR A 225 2.51 4.39 20.06
CA TYR A 225 2.15 4.54 18.64
C TYR A 225 2.49 5.92 18.07
N ALA A 226 2.19 7.00 18.82
CA ALA A 226 2.46 8.35 18.37
C ALA A 226 3.97 8.61 18.15
N ALA A 227 4.82 8.14 19.07
CA ALA A 227 6.27 8.27 18.93
C ALA A 227 6.81 7.42 17.77
N ASN A 228 6.30 6.20 17.60
CA ASN A 228 6.70 5.29 16.54
C ASN A 228 6.30 5.85 15.15
N ILE A 229 5.08 6.36 15.00
CA ILE A 229 4.59 7.00 13.77
C ILE A 229 5.39 8.27 13.47
N ALA A 230 5.65 9.12 14.47
CA ALA A 230 6.46 10.32 14.29
C ALA A 230 7.88 10.00 13.83
N GLY A 231 8.49 8.92 14.37
CA GLY A 231 9.80 8.43 13.94
C GLY A 231 9.83 8.02 12.45
N LEU A 232 8.77 7.38 11.95
CA LEU A 232 8.63 7.03 10.55
C LEU A 232 8.37 8.27 9.67
N LYS A 233 7.54 9.22 10.12
CA LYS A 233 7.26 10.50 9.41
C LYS A 233 8.50 11.41 9.33
N ALA A 234 9.45 11.25 10.24
CA ALA A 234 10.71 12.00 10.20
C ALA A 234 11.62 11.57 9.04
N ALA A 235 11.32 10.45 8.37
CA ALA A 235 12.02 10.01 7.17
C ALA A 235 11.87 11.07 6.07
N LYS A 236 13.00 11.68 5.68
CA LYS A 236 13.05 12.68 4.60
C LYS A 236 13.95 12.16 3.50
N SER A 237 13.62 12.47 2.25
CA SER A 237 14.59 12.32 1.17
C SER A 237 15.85 13.14 1.53
N PRO A 238 17.06 12.59 1.35
CA PRO A 238 18.25 13.40 1.47
C PRO A 238 18.14 14.57 0.47
N ALA A 239 18.54 15.75 0.94
CA ALA A 239 18.53 16.98 0.16
C ALA A 239 19.47 16.90 -1.04
#